data_8392628c304362fd9b4a828a32387411
#
_entry.id   8392628c304362fd9b4a828a32387411
#
_cell.length_a   1.000
_cell.length_b   1.000
_cell.length_c   1.000
_cell.angle_alpha   90.00
_cell.angle_beta   90.00
_cell.angle_gamma   90.00
#
_symmetry.space_group_name_H-M   'P 1'
#
loop_
_entity.id
_entity.type
_entity.pdbx_description
1 polymer ?
#
loop_
_entity_poly.entity_id
_entity_poly.type
_entity_poly.pdbx_seq_one_letter_code
_entity_poly.pdbx_strand_id
1 'polypeptide(L)'
;VITTLCGGSSIAYGIYGKQRKVFPWKHMELVYWEEVIFFVVFLLWTYMAGFHPAAHGTEKYMDFGFMKSMMRSTTLPSEDMWYAGKAFNYYYGGQYFAVFLTKLTGTKVEITYNLMRTMIAAFAFVLPFSLVRQMLKDKLGKRGRAWITDFGGILAGLSVSMSGNLHYIIYGKIFTLLGIREDYWFPSTTRFIGFDPPVTGDETIHE
;
A
#
# COMPACT_ATOMS: atom_id res chain seq x y z
N VAL A 1 -2.63 -4.45 -22.01
CA VAL A 1 -3.67 -5.23 -21.32
C VAL A 1 -4.55 -4.33 -20.45
N ILE A 2 -4.00 -3.49 -19.55
CA ILE A 2 -4.79 -2.54 -18.75
C ILE A 2 -5.56 -1.60 -19.68
N THR A 3 -4.91 -1.02 -20.67
CA THR A 3 -5.56 -0.20 -21.71
C THR A 3 -6.63 -0.96 -22.50
N THR A 4 -6.43 -2.26 -22.75
CA THR A 4 -7.41 -3.09 -23.48
C THR A 4 -8.60 -3.44 -22.57
N LEU A 5 -8.37 -3.72 -21.28
CA LEU A 5 -9.43 -3.97 -20.32
C LEU A 5 -10.25 -2.71 -20.01
N CYS A 6 -9.57 -1.59 -19.79
CA CYS A 6 -10.23 -0.28 -19.59
C CYS A 6 -10.95 0.19 -20.85
N GLY A 7 -10.33 0.03 -22.02
CA GLY A 7 -10.95 0.34 -23.30
C GLY A 7 -12.14 -0.57 -23.62
N GLY A 8 -11.99 -1.88 -23.40
CA GLY A 8 -13.06 -2.85 -23.60
C GLY A 8 -14.23 -2.65 -22.65
N SER A 9 -13.97 -2.36 -21.37
CA SER A 9 -15.01 -2.04 -20.39
C SER A 9 -15.70 -0.72 -20.70
N SER A 10 -14.96 0.29 -21.17
CA SER A 10 -15.51 1.59 -21.59
C SER A 10 -16.39 1.47 -22.83
N ILE A 11 -16.00 0.62 -23.80
CA ILE A 11 -16.79 0.36 -25.02
C ILE A 11 -18.04 -0.47 -24.65
N ALA A 12 -17.90 -1.55 -23.91
CA ALA A 12 -19.02 -2.37 -23.43
C ALA A 12 -19.99 -1.51 -22.64
N TYR A 13 -19.47 -0.64 -21.78
CA TYR A 13 -20.24 0.31 -21.01
C TYR A 13 -20.93 1.37 -21.90
N GLY A 14 -20.24 1.92 -22.91
CA GLY A 14 -20.82 2.85 -23.88
C GLY A 14 -22.01 2.24 -24.65
N ILE A 15 -21.92 0.96 -24.98
CA ILE A 15 -22.98 0.24 -25.70
C ILE A 15 -24.15 -0.11 -24.75
N TYR A 16 -23.88 -0.71 -23.59
CA TYR A 16 -24.90 -1.15 -22.64
C TYR A 16 -25.47 -0.01 -21.78
N GLY A 17 -24.62 0.91 -21.34
CA GLY A 17 -25.00 2.03 -20.47
C GLY A 17 -25.87 3.07 -21.17
N LYS A 18 -25.62 3.31 -22.46
CA LYS A 18 -26.39 4.24 -23.29
C LYS A 18 -27.85 3.75 -23.48
N GLN A 19 -28.05 2.43 -23.54
CA GLN A 19 -29.39 1.86 -23.67
C GLN A 19 -30.20 1.93 -22.38
N ARG A 20 -29.56 1.97 -21.20
CA ARG A 20 -30.25 1.92 -19.90
C ARG A 20 -30.29 3.25 -19.14
N LYS A 21 -29.72 4.35 -19.63
CA LYS A 21 -29.56 5.63 -18.89
C LYS A 21 -28.93 5.47 -17.50
N VAL A 22 -28.12 4.43 -17.30
CA VAL A 22 -27.65 3.98 -15.98
C VAL A 22 -26.45 4.78 -15.47
N PHE A 23 -25.76 5.53 -16.34
CA PHE A 23 -24.56 6.25 -15.91
C PHE A 23 -24.78 7.76 -15.80
N PRO A 24 -24.80 8.27 -14.59
CA PRO A 24 -24.84 9.71 -14.38
C PRO A 24 -23.44 10.30 -14.67
N TRP A 25 -23.28 10.91 -15.83
CA TRP A 25 -22.07 11.65 -16.24
C TRP A 25 -21.58 12.67 -15.18
N LYS A 26 -22.48 13.08 -14.28
CA LYS A 26 -22.17 13.94 -13.13
C LYS A 26 -21.16 13.35 -12.13
N HIS A 27 -20.96 12.05 -12.15
CA HIS A 27 -20.00 11.39 -11.24
C HIS A 27 -18.63 11.13 -11.89
N MET A 28 -18.49 11.35 -13.20
CA MET A 28 -17.21 11.18 -13.90
C MET A 28 -16.14 12.15 -13.41
N GLU A 29 -16.53 13.35 -13.03
CA GLU A 29 -15.61 14.32 -12.44
C GLU A 29 -14.98 13.81 -11.14
N LEU A 30 -15.78 13.15 -10.29
CA LEU A 30 -15.29 12.56 -9.05
C LEU A 30 -14.29 11.43 -9.33
N VAL A 31 -14.64 10.51 -10.23
CA VAL A 31 -13.76 9.40 -10.64
C VAL A 31 -12.45 9.95 -11.20
N TYR A 32 -12.52 10.98 -12.05
CA TYR A 32 -11.33 11.62 -12.59
C TYR A 32 -10.40 12.17 -11.51
N TRP A 33 -10.94 12.89 -10.52
CA TRP A 33 -10.15 13.42 -9.41
C TRP A 33 -9.58 12.33 -8.51
N GLU A 34 -10.30 11.25 -8.28
CA GLU A 34 -9.79 10.08 -7.52
C GLU A 34 -8.62 9.41 -8.26
N GLU A 35 -8.71 9.25 -9.58
CA GLU A 35 -7.62 8.76 -10.41
C GLU A 35 -6.40 9.68 -10.36
N VAL A 36 -6.60 11.00 -10.49
CA VAL A 36 -5.51 11.99 -10.40
C VAL A 36 -4.83 11.91 -9.03
N ILE A 37 -5.59 11.87 -7.95
CA ILE A 37 -5.04 11.75 -6.58
C ILE A 37 -4.27 10.43 -6.46
N PHE A 38 -4.83 9.31 -6.96
CA PHE A 38 -4.13 8.03 -6.96
C PHE A 38 -2.77 8.13 -7.64
N PHE A 39 -2.72 8.66 -8.86
CA PHE A 39 -1.46 8.79 -9.59
C PHE A 39 -0.46 9.72 -8.91
N VAL A 40 -0.91 10.84 -8.35
CA VAL A 40 -0.04 11.75 -7.60
C VAL A 40 0.58 11.05 -6.39
N VAL A 41 -0.23 10.35 -5.59
CA VAL A 41 0.24 9.61 -4.42
C VAL A 41 1.14 8.44 -4.83
N PHE A 42 0.76 7.71 -5.87
CA PHE A 42 1.56 6.62 -6.43
C PHE A 42 2.94 7.09 -6.90
N LEU A 43 3.01 8.18 -7.65
CA LEU A 43 4.27 8.75 -8.13
C LEU A 43 5.12 9.29 -6.97
N LEU A 44 4.50 9.92 -5.98
CA LEU A 44 5.20 10.38 -4.78
C LEU A 44 5.85 9.21 -4.04
N TRP A 45 5.08 8.15 -3.76
CA TRP A 45 5.61 6.96 -3.10
C TRP A 45 6.63 6.22 -3.95
N THR A 46 6.46 6.19 -5.28
CA THR A 46 7.44 5.59 -6.18
C THR A 46 8.75 6.36 -6.17
N TYR A 47 8.68 7.69 -6.17
CA TYR A 47 9.86 8.54 -6.02
C TYR A 47 10.56 8.29 -4.69
N MET A 48 9.84 8.28 -3.58
CA MET A 48 10.39 8.01 -2.25
C MET A 48 10.99 6.60 -2.15
N ALA A 49 10.33 5.59 -2.69
CA ALA A 49 10.82 4.22 -2.71
C ALA A 49 12.10 4.05 -3.57
N GLY A 50 12.29 4.92 -4.57
CA GLY A 50 13.48 4.94 -5.42
C GLY A 50 14.78 5.21 -4.66
N PHE A 51 14.73 5.86 -3.51
CA PHE A 51 15.92 6.06 -2.65
C PHE A 51 16.34 4.76 -1.93
N HIS A 52 15.42 3.81 -1.74
CA HIS A 52 15.67 2.53 -1.06
C HIS A 52 15.02 1.38 -1.83
N PRO A 53 15.48 1.10 -3.07
CA PRO A 53 14.84 0.12 -3.95
C PRO A 53 15.11 -1.34 -3.55
N ALA A 54 16.14 -1.58 -2.72
CA ALA A 54 16.53 -2.93 -2.34
C ALA A 54 15.50 -3.58 -1.41
N ALA A 55 15.27 -4.87 -1.62
CA ALA A 55 14.41 -5.68 -0.77
C ALA A 55 15.17 -6.14 0.49
N HIS A 56 15.64 -5.19 1.30
CA HIS A 56 16.26 -5.45 2.60
C HIS A 56 15.23 -5.41 3.73
N GLY A 57 15.41 -6.28 4.70
CA GLY A 57 14.54 -6.43 5.87
C GLY A 57 13.82 -7.76 5.88
N THR A 58 13.41 -8.21 7.07
CA THR A 58 12.92 -9.55 7.37
C THR A 58 11.84 -10.05 6.40
N GLU A 59 10.73 -9.36 6.31
CA GLU A 59 9.59 -9.78 5.47
C GLU A 59 9.80 -9.52 3.98
N LYS A 60 10.58 -8.49 3.62
CA LYS A 60 10.82 -8.17 2.22
C LYS A 60 11.59 -9.25 1.47
N TYR A 61 12.52 -9.92 2.14
CA TYR A 61 13.23 -11.07 1.55
C TYR A 61 12.27 -12.22 1.25
N MET A 62 11.36 -12.50 2.17
CA MET A 62 10.36 -13.54 2.01
C MET A 62 9.42 -13.24 0.85
N ASP A 63 8.80 -12.07 0.85
CA ASP A 63 7.85 -11.66 -0.20
C ASP A 63 8.48 -11.67 -1.59
N PHE A 64 9.67 -11.10 -1.69
CA PHE A 64 10.41 -11.07 -2.94
C PHE A 64 10.85 -12.48 -3.38
N GLY A 65 11.27 -13.32 -2.43
CA GLY A 65 11.62 -14.72 -2.68
C GLY A 65 10.43 -15.53 -3.19
N PHE A 66 9.24 -15.35 -2.61
CA PHE A 66 8.00 -15.97 -3.12
C PHE A 66 7.71 -15.53 -4.55
N MET A 67 7.83 -14.25 -4.86
CA MET A 67 7.65 -13.76 -6.22
C MET A 67 8.66 -14.39 -7.19
N LYS A 68 9.93 -14.49 -6.80
CA LYS A 68 10.98 -15.14 -7.61
C LYS A 68 10.70 -16.62 -7.83
N SER A 69 10.23 -17.34 -6.81
CA SER A 69 9.85 -18.76 -6.94
C SER A 69 8.68 -18.92 -7.90
N MET A 70 7.60 -18.13 -7.73
CA MET A 70 6.43 -18.16 -8.61
C MET A 70 6.74 -17.74 -10.06
N MET A 71 7.71 -16.86 -10.27
CA MET A 71 8.15 -16.50 -11.64
C MET A 71 8.75 -17.69 -12.39
N ARG A 72 9.46 -18.57 -11.68
CA ARG A 72 10.07 -19.79 -12.25
C ARG A 72 9.10 -20.96 -12.35
N SER A 73 8.08 -20.97 -11.50
CA SER A 73 7.11 -22.06 -11.42
C SER A 73 6.07 -22.00 -12.54
N THR A 74 5.66 -23.16 -13.01
CA THR A 74 4.52 -23.36 -13.92
C THR A 74 3.24 -23.74 -13.20
N THR A 75 3.35 -24.14 -11.92
CA THR A 75 2.22 -24.59 -11.07
C THR A 75 2.20 -23.83 -9.76
N LEU A 76 1.04 -23.82 -9.09
CA LEU A 76 0.84 -23.25 -7.77
C LEU A 76 0.32 -24.34 -6.82
N PRO A 77 0.74 -24.31 -5.54
CA PRO A 77 1.78 -23.45 -4.96
C PRO A 77 3.16 -23.77 -5.56
N SER A 78 4.04 -22.77 -5.65
CA SER A 78 5.39 -22.96 -6.14
C SER A 78 6.30 -23.60 -5.08
N GLU A 79 7.49 -24.01 -5.50
CA GLU A 79 8.48 -24.61 -4.60
C GLU A 79 8.95 -23.63 -3.54
N ASP A 80 9.07 -24.13 -2.30
CA ASP A 80 9.56 -23.34 -1.16
C ASP A 80 11.05 -23.02 -1.35
N MET A 81 11.41 -21.75 -1.15
CA MET A 81 12.79 -21.31 -1.34
C MET A 81 13.71 -21.70 -0.18
N TRP A 82 13.17 -22.04 0.99
CA TRP A 82 13.93 -22.49 2.16
C TRP A 82 13.85 -23.99 2.38
N TYR A 83 12.82 -24.68 1.84
CA TYR A 83 12.62 -26.09 2.00
C TYR A 83 12.49 -26.78 0.65
N ALA A 84 13.62 -27.11 0.06
CA ALA A 84 13.72 -27.71 -1.29
C ALA A 84 12.86 -28.97 -1.46
N GLY A 85 12.21 -29.08 -2.62
CA GLY A 85 11.36 -30.21 -2.97
C GLY A 85 9.97 -30.21 -2.31
N LYS A 86 9.62 -29.15 -1.58
CA LYS A 86 8.27 -28.94 -1.02
C LYS A 86 7.66 -27.64 -1.56
N ALA A 87 6.34 -27.65 -1.69
CA ALA A 87 5.59 -26.44 -1.99
C ALA A 87 5.49 -25.55 -0.74
N PHE A 88 5.62 -24.24 -0.88
CA PHE A 88 5.46 -23.38 0.26
C PHE A 88 4.02 -23.33 0.75
N ASN A 89 3.85 -23.34 2.07
CA ASN A 89 2.57 -23.29 2.75
C ASN A 89 2.43 -21.96 3.50
N TYR A 90 2.07 -20.91 2.76
CA TYR A 90 1.92 -19.57 3.29
C TYR A 90 0.85 -18.81 2.49
N TYR A 91 0.41 -17.66 2.97
CA TYR A 91 -0.47 -16.80 2.18
C TYR A 91 0.35 -16.05 1.13
N TYR A 92 0.08 -16.32 -0.12
CA TYR A 92 0.83 -15.76 -1.26
C TYR A 92 -0.07 -15.08 -2.32
N GLY A 93 -1.34 -14.87 -2.01
CA GLY A 93 -2.30 -14.35 -2.99
C GLY A 93 -1.93 -12.96 -3.52
N GLY A 94 -1.43 -12.07 -2.65
CA GLY A 94 -0.95 -10.74 -3.05
C GLY A 94 0.29 -10.81 -3.94
N GLN A 95 1.27 -11.61 -3.54
CA GLN A 95 2.49 -11.83 -4.31
C GLN A 95 2.19 -12.51 -5.66
N TYR A 96 1.24 -13.46 -5.68
CA TYR A 96 0.79 -14.09 -6.92
C TYR A 96 0.16 -13.07 -7.88
N PHE A 97 -0.68 -12.16 -7.39
CA PHE A 97 -1.24 -11.11 -8.22
C PHE A 97 -0.15 -10.23 -8.84
N ALA A 98 0.86 -9.86 -8.06
CA ALA A 98 2.01 -9.12 -8.57
C ALA A 98 2.78 -9.90 -9.63
N VAL A 99 3.01 -11.22 -9.42
CA VAL A 99 3.67 -12.11 -10.38
C VAL A 99 2.84 -12.26 -11.65
N PHE A 100 1.53 -12.40 -11.53
CA PHE A 100 0.63 -12.44 -12.68
C PHE A 100 0.78 -11.20 -13.56
N LEU A 101 0.75 -10.00 -12.95
CA LEU A 101 0.96 -8.75 -13.67
C LEU A 101 2.37 -8.64 -14.26
N THR A 102 3.39 -9.16 -13.55
CA THR A 102 4.77 -9.20 -14.03
C THR A 102 4.91 -10.06 -15.29
N LYS A 103 4.34 -11.26 -15.28
CA LYS A 103 4.32 -12.16 -16.43
C LYS A 103 3.55 -11.56 -17.60
N LEU A 104 2.43 -10.91 -17.32
CA LEU A 104 1.56 -10.30 -18.32
C LEU A 104 2.21 -9.11 -19.03
N THR A 105 2.97 -8.30 -18.29
CA THR A 105 3.65 -7.11 -18.82
C THR A 105 5.05 -7.37 -19.35
N GLY A 106 5.64 -8.53 -19.06
CA GLY A 106 7.03 -8.84 -19.36
C GLY A 106 8.06 -8.02 -18.57
N THR A 107 7.63 -7.37 -17.50
CA THR A 107 8.49 -6.54 -16.65
C THR A 107 9.39 -7.41 -15.78
N LYS A 108 10.46 -6.84 -15.25
CA LYS A 108 11.32 -7.53 -14.27
C LYS A 108 10.65 -7.53 -12.90
N VAL A 109 10.75 -8.64 -12.18
CA VAL A 109 10.13 -8.81 -10.87
C VAL A 109 10.64 -7.81 -9.83
N GLU A 110 11.90 -7.38 -9.94
CA GLU A 110 12.52 -6.36 -9.08
C GLU A 110 11.79 -5.02 -9.18
N ILE A 111 11.39 -4.66 -10.39
CA ILE A 111 10.62 -3.42 -10.64
C ILE A 111 9.19 -3.60 -10.14
N THR A 112 8.55 -4.72 -10.50
CA THR A 112 7.15 -4.97 -10.13
C THR A 112 6.97 -5.04 -8.62
N TYR A 113 7.92 -5.65 -7.90
CA TYR A 113 7.89 -5.70 -6.43
C TYR A 113 7.78 -4.27 -5.83
N ASN A 114 8.63 -3.36 -6.27
CA ASN A 114 8.59 -1.98 -5.78
C ASN A 114 7.33 -1.23 -6.21
N LEU A 115 6.90 -1.39 -7.47
CA LEU A 115 5.67 -0.76 -7.97
C LEU A 115 4.43 -1.26 -7.23
N MET A 116 4.35 -2.55 -6.89
CA MET A 116 3.22 -3.09 -6.13
C MET A 116 3.17 -2.53 -4.71
N ARG A 117 4.31 -2.34 -4.05
CA ARG A 117 4.37 -1.71 -2.72
C ARG A 117 3.85 -0.27 -2.77
N THR A 118 4.29 0.51 -3.75
CA THR A 118 3.87 1.91 -3.91
C THR A 118 2.42 2.03 -4.35
N MET A 119 1.93 1.07 -5.13
CA MET A 119 0.51 0.96 -5.49
C MET A 119 -0.37 0.71 -4.26
N ILE A 120 0.04 -0.21 -3.37
CA ILE A 120 -0.69 -0.46 -2.12
C ILE A 120 -0.71 0.79 -1.24
N ALA A 121 0.41 1.52 -1.15
CA ALA A 121 0.47 2.78 -0.41
C ALA A 121 -0.45 3.85 -1.01
N ALA A 122 -0.57 3.92 -2.33
CA ALA A 122 -1.51 4.82 -3.00
C ALA A 122 -2.97 4.44 -2.71
N PHE A 123 -3.32 3.16 -2.74
CA PHE A 123 -4.65 2.70 -2.34
C PHE A 123 -4.94 2.94 -0.86
N ALA A 124 -3.95 2.78 0.02
CA ALA A 124 -4.10 3.09 1.44
C ALA A 124 -4.45 4.56 1.70
N PHE A 125 -4.12 5.46 0.79
CA PHE A 125 -4.55 6.86 0.84
C PHE A 125 -5.92 7.07 0.19
N VAL A 126 -6.08 6.62 -1.07
CA VAL A 126 -7.25 6.99 -1.90
C VAL A 126 -8.54 6.33 -1.42
N LEU A 127 -8.50 5.07 -0.97
CA LEU A 127 -9.71 4.37 -0.54
C LEU A 127 -10.34 5.02 0.72
N PRO A 128 -9.60 5.30 1.81
CA PRO A 128 -10.17 6.03 2.95
C PRO A 128 -10.58 7.46 2.60
N PHE A 129 -9.80 8.14 1.75
CA PHE A 129 -10.15 9.47 1.25
C PHE A 129 -11.53 9.46 0.59
N SER A 130 -11.73 8.59 -0.39
CA SER A 130 -12.98 8.49 -1.14
C SER A 130 -14.16 8.11 -0.24
N LEU A 131 -13.97 7.11 0.61
CA LEU A 131 -15.00 6.62 1.53
C LEU A 131 -15.46 7.72 2.50
N VAL A 132 -14.54 8.35 3.23
CA VAL A 132 -14.87 9.37 4.24
C VAL A 132 -15.43 10.61 3.57
N ARG A 133 -14.89 11.04 2.44
CA ARG A 133 -15.42 12.13 1.64
C ARG A 133 -16.88 11.89 1.27
N GLN A 134 -17.20 10.68 0.79
CA GLN A 134 -18.58 10.33 0.43
C GLN A 134 -19.50 10.29 1.65
N MET A 135 -19.07 9.68 2.75
CA MET A 135 -19.82 9.62 4.00
C MET A 135 -20.14 11.04 4.55
N LEU A 136 -19.16 11.93 4.51
CA LEU A 136 -19.37 13.32 4.94
C LEU A 136 -20.32 14.06 4.00
N LYS A 137 -20.23 13.83 2.70
CA LYS A 137 -21.15 14.42 1.71
C LYS A 137 -22.58 13.96 1.95
N ASP A 138 -22.79 12.69 2.22
CA ASP A 138 -24.11 12.11 2.48
C ASP A 138 -24.69 12.66 3.81
N LYS A 139 -23.86 12.75 4.86
CA LYS A 139 -24.26 13.26 6.18
C LYS A 139 -24.57 14.76 6.18
N LEU A 140 -23.75 15.57 5.54
CA LEU A 140 -23.89 17.03 5.53
C LEU A 140 -24.90 17.52 4.47
N GLY A 141 -25.15 16.71 3.44
CA GLY A 141 -26.06 17.04 2.35
C GLY A 141 -25.70 18.37 1.66
N LYS A 142 -26.72 19.06 1.14
CA LYS A 142 -26.52 20.33 0.44
C LYS A 142 -26.07 21.51 1.34
N ARG A 143 -26.13 21.35 2.65
CA ARG A 143 -25.69 22.36 3.64
C ARG A 143 -24.20 22.27 3.94
N GLY A 144 -23.56 21.15 3.59
CA GLY A 144 -22.13 20.95 3.79
C GLY A 144 -21.29 21.78 2.83
N ARG A 145 -20.27 22.46 3.37
CA ARG A 145 -19.28 23.14 2.54
C ARG A 145 -18.37 22.09 1.92
N ALA A 146 -18.13 22.15 0.61
CA ALA A 146 -17.32 21.17 -0.13
C ALA A 146 -15.94 20.99 0.51
N TRP A 147 -15.29 22.05 1.00
CA TRP A 147 -13.99 21.98 1.63
C TRP A 147 -13.94 21.08 2.87
N ILE A 148 -15.05 20.98 3.65
CA ILE A 148 -15.11 20.10 4.83
C ILE A 148 -15.08 18.65 4.43
N THR A 149 -15.77 18.28 3.34
CA THR A 149 -15.79 16.92 2.83
C THR A 149 -14.43 16.53 2.26
N ASP A 150 -13.79 17.44 1.52
CA ASP A 150 -12.49 17.23 0.92
C ASP A 150 -11.39 17.14 2.00
N PHE A 151 -11.41 18.05 2.98
CA PHE A 151 -10.47 18.02 4.10
C PHE A 151 -10.62 16.75 4.95
N GLY A 152 -11.86 16.34 5.26
CA GLY A 152 -12.12 15.09 5.98
C GLY A 152 -11.61 13.85 5.23
N GLY A 153 -11.78 13.83 3.92
CA GLY A 153 -11.21 12.79 3.06
C GLY A 153 -9.68 12.76 3.10
N ILE A 154 -9.04 13.94 2.93
CA ILE A 154 -7.57 14.06 3.01
C ILE A 154 -7.06 13.59 4.38
N LEU A 155 -7.70 14.02 5.46
CA LEU A 155 -7.32 13.62 6.81
C LEU A 155 -7.42 12.09 6.99
N ALA A 156 -8.49 11.49 6.47
CA ALA A 156 -8.65 10.02 6.52
C ALA A 156 -7.56 9.30 5.70
N GLY A 157 -7.29 9.77 4.49
CA GLY A 157 -6.22 9.22 3.64
C GLY A 157 -4.85 9.30 4.32
N LEU A 158 -4.49 10.46 4.88
CA LEU A 158 -3.25 10.64 5.64
C LEU A 158 -3.21 9.75 6.89
N SER A 159 -4.32 9.66 7.62
CA SER A 159 -4.39 8.84 8.83
C SER A 159 -4.15 7.37 8.55
N VAL A 160 -4.63 6.82 7.45
CA VAL A 160 -4.43 5.40 7.12
C VAL A 160 -3.08 5.15 6.46
N SER A 161 -2.63 6.04 5.56
CA SER A 161 -1.42 5.80 4.78
C SER A 161 -0.12 6.20 5.50
N MET A 162 -0.18 7.15 6.44
CA MET A 162 1.00 7.73 7.09
C MET A 162 1.00 7.59 8.60
N SER A 163 -0.13 7.30 9.24
CA SER A 163 -0.14 7.06 10.67
C SER A 163 0.39 5.66 10.98
N GLY A 164 1.69 5.54 11.02
CA GLY A 164 2.34 4.44 11.71
C GLY A 164 2.16 4.58 13.23
N ASN A 165 2.89 3.81 14.01
CA ASN A 165 2.91 4.06 15.43
C ASN A 165 3.59 5.42 15.70
N LEU A 166 3.03 6.20 16.60
CA LEU A 166 3.53 7.54 16.91
C LEU A 166 4.86 7.55 17.67
N HIS A 167 5.45 6.40 17.96
CA HIS A 167 6.67 6.28 18.74
C HIS A 167 7.82 7.10 18.15
N TYR A 168 7.99 7.09 16.83
CA TYR A 168 9.03 7.92 16.21
C TYR A 168 8.87 9.42 16.53
N ILE A 169 7.63 9.91 16.54
CA ILE A 169 7.36 11.31 16.89
C ILE A 169 7.58 11.54 18.38
N ILE A 170 7.11 10.63 19.22
CA ILE A 170 7.22 10.75 20.68
C ILE A 170 8.69 10.65 21.08
N TYR A 171 9.36 9.55 20.77
CA TYR A 171 10.74 9.30 21.20
C TYR A 171 11.76 10.13 20.39
N GLY A 172 11.60 10.21 19.08
CA GLY A 172 12.56 10.89 18.20
C GLY A 172 12.43 12.41 18.18
N LYS A 173 11.28 12.98 18.57
CA LYS A 173 11.07 14.42 18.52
C LYS A 173 10.68 14.99 19.90
N ILE A 174 9.61 14.49 20.51
CA ILE A 174 9.08 15.06 21.77
C ILE A 174 10.07 14.84 22.91
N PHE A 175 10.57 13.62 23.11
CA PHE A 175 11.52 13.32 24.16
C PHE A 175 12.85 14.06 23.96
N THR A 176 13.31 14.18 22.73
CA THR A 176 14.50 14.98 22.40
C THR A 176 14.30 16.46 22.77
N LEU A 177 13.12 17.04 22.47
CA LEU A 177 12.79 18.43 22.86
C LEU A 177 12.69 18.62 24.36
N LEU A 178 12.23 17.60 25.10
CA LEU A 178 12.12 17.61 26.57
C LEU A 178 13.45 17.25 27.27
N GLY A 179 14.50 16.95 26.52
CA GLY A 179 15.80 16.53 27.08
C GLY A 179 15.77 15.14 27.71
N ILE A 180 14.76 14.35 27.47
CA ILE A 180 14.64 12.96 27.93
C ILE A 180 15.49 12.10 27.01
N ARG A 181 16.52 11.47 27.55
CA ARG A 181 17.36 10.51 26.84
C ARG A 181 16.81 9.11 27.10
N GLU A 182 16.13 8.55 26.12
CA GLU A 182 15.81 7.14 26.05
C GLU A 182 16.34 6.59 24.73
N ASP A 183 16.95 5.42 24.77
CA ASP A 183 17.40 4.74 23.57
C ASP A 183 16.18 4.24 22.80
N TYR A 184 15.96 4.84 21.63
CA TYR A 184 14.87 4.46 20.74
C TYR A 184 15.37 3.46 19.72
N TRP A 185 14.81 2.26 19.78
CA TRP A 185 15.06 1.25 18.76
C TRP A 185 13.77 0.94 17.99
N PHE A 186 13.80 1.09 16.68
CA PHE A 186 12.63 0.96 15.81
C PHE A 186 11.83 -0.35 15.98
N PRO A 187 12.45 -1.55 16.11
CA PRO A 187 11.69 -2.78 16.33
C PRO A 187 10.89 -2.84 17.62
N SER A 188 11.34 -2.20 18.70
CA SER A 188 10.60 -2.14 19.96
C SER A 188 9.21 -1.58 19.83
N THR A 189 9.00 -0.68 18.86
CA THR A 189 7.72 -0.01 18.63
C THR A 189 6.72 -0.84 17.84
N THR A 190 7.18 -1.87 17.13
CA THR A 190 6.35 -2.72 16.27
C THR A 190 6.15 -4.12 16.83
N ARG A 191 7.06 -4.58 17.70
CA ARG A 191 7.10 -5.95 18.23
C ARG A 191 7.17 -6.00 19.76
N PHE A 192 6.90 -4.88 20.41
CA PHE A 192 6.98 -4.80 21.87
C PHE A 192 5.93 -5.69 22.54
N ILE A 193 6.39 -6.66 23.33
CA ILE A 193 5.56 -7.58 24.11
C ILE A 193 5.76 -7.37 25.61
N GLY A 194 6.55 -6.38 26.05
CA GLY A 194 6.85 -6.08 27.43
C GLY A 194 7.97 -5.04 27.56
N PHE A 195 8.46 -4.83 28.76
CA PHE A 195 9.64 -4.00 28.97
C PHE A 195 10.88 -4.84 28.63
N ASP A 196 11.63 -4.43 27.60
CA ASP A 196 12.95 -5.00 27.38
C ASP A 196 13.83 -4.67 28.59
N PRO A 197 14.53 -5.63 29.18
CA PRO A 197 15.53 -5.30 30.18
C PRO A 197 16.58 -4.38 29.54
N PRO A 198 17.16 -3.44 30.30
CA PRO A 198 18.20 -2.57 29.77
C PRO A 198 19.32 -3.45 29.20
N VAL A 199 19.62 -3.24 27.91
CA VAL A 199 20.68 -3.96 27.21
C VAL A 199 21.99 -3.57 27.90
N THR A 200 22.49 -4.44 28.75
CA THR A 200 23.85 -4.34 29.25
C THR A 200 24.75 -4.79 28.10
N GLY A 201 25.71 -3.95 27.71
CA GLY A 201 26.45 -3.95 26.43
C GLY A 201 27.12 -5.23 25.92
N ASP A 202 26.78 -6.41 26.46
CA ASP A 202 27.25 -7.73 26.07
C ASP A 202 26.13 -8.65 25.55
N GLU A 203 24.88 -8.17 25.49
CA GLU A 203 23.78 -9.00 25.01
C GLU A 203 23.62 -8.85 23.49
N THR A 204 23.95 -9.90 22.77
CA THR A 204 23.58 -10.05 21.37
C THR A 204 22.07 -9.98 21.25
N ILE A 205 21.58 -9.02 20.46
CA ILE A 205 20.16 -8.91 20.12
C ILE A 205 19.75 -10.22 19.46
N HIS A 206 18.96 -11.01 20.12
CA HIS A 206 18.30 -12.15 19.51
C HIS A 206 17.08 -11.64 18.75
N GLU A 207 17.18 -11.64 17.40
CA GLU A 207 16.05 -11.43 16.48
C GLU A 207 15.07 -12.61 16.51
#